data_e49bf2a5108b70cf990580bc184cb28a
#
_entry.id   e49bf2a5108b70cf990580bc184cb28a
#
_cell.length_a   1.000
_cell.length_b   1.000
_cell.length_c   1.000
_cell.angle_alpha   90.00
_cell.angle_beta   90.00
_cell.angle_gamma   90.00
#
_symmetry.space_group_name_H-M   'P 1'
#
loop_
_entity.id
_entity.type
_entity.pdbx_description
1 polymer ?
#
loop_
_entity_poly.entity_id
_entity_poly.type
_entity_poly.pdbx_seq_one_letter_code
_entity_poly.pdbx_strand_id
1 'polypeptide(L)'
;MPPPADVATLEALRAADLRLGAIGYRLATANAALCTDLAPVPGMVIHAIDQYAESEQPTARTVFGFATGVAVEGVVPGSAADRAGLKADDSIVSINGKAIPVASGGAHVRTRDAMAALVDAQPIDRPLSVVVRRAGGERTIAIAPSPGCRTLFELRVGTALDAVADGRLVQISSAFLDRFADPQLAVVVAHELSHNILRHHDRLDAAKVSRGLLRELGRNGRIHRLTEDDADRLGVHLLRNAGWDPQEAVRFWRGPGARIDGGIFHSRTHSSASKRAELIAAELAALPESAPIPYRPPVLMTRDQPLQ
;
A
#
# COMPACT_ATOMS: atom_id res chain seq x y z
N MET A 1 -27.93 3.73 -13.84
CA MET A 1 -27.17 2.94 -12.86
C MET A 1 -26.47 1.81 -13.59
N PRO A 2 -25.19 1.56 -13.39
CA PRO A 2 -24.57 0.35 -13.89
C PRO A 2 -25.25 -0.88 -13.27
N PRO A 3 -25.24 -2.04 -13.94
CA PRO A 3 -25.77 -3.26 -13.37
C PRO A 3 -24.95 -3.62 -12.11
N PRO A 4 -25.53 -4.32 -11.11
CA PRO A 4 -24.80 -4.79 -9.94
C PRO A 4 -23.64 -5.69 -10.39
N ALA A 5 -22.51 -5.62 -9.66
CA ALA A 5 -21.35 -6.44 -9.95
C ALA A 5 -21.73 -7.94 -9.88
N ASP A 6 -21.32 -8.68 -10.90
CA ASP A 6 -21.49 -10.12 -10.92
C ASP A 6 -20.37 -10.83 -10.12
N VAL A 7 -20.51 -12.13 -9.92
CA VAL A 7 -19.54 -12.94 -9.17
C VAL A 7 -18.13 -12.85 -9.79
N ALA A 8 -18.02 -12.85 -11.11
CA ALA A 8 -16.73 -12.80 -11.80
C ALA A 8 -16.03 -11.45 -11.57
N THR A 9 -16.78 -10.35 -11.58
CA THR A 9 -16.26 -9.02 -11.27
C THR A 9 -15.75 -8.93 -9.84
N LEU A 10 -16.51 -9.46 -8.86
CA LEU A 10 -16.10 -9.46 -7.45
C LEU A 10 -14.85 -10.31 -7.22
N GLU A 11 -14.74 -11.48 -7.85
CA GLU A 11 -13.54 -12.33 -7.78
C GLU A 11 -12.32 -11.70 -8.46
N ALA A 12 -12.51 -10.99 -9.57
CA ALA A 12 -11.44 -10.23 -10.22
C ALA A 12 -10.93 -9.10 -9.33
N LEU A 13 -11.83 -8.41 -8.63
CA LEU A 13 -11.48 -7.37 -7.66
C LEU A 13 -10.68 -7.96 -6.50
N ARG A 14 -11.16 -9.08 -5.89
CA ARG A 14 -10.43 -9.83 -4.85
C ARG A 14 -9.00 -10.18 -5.30
N ALA A 15 -8.86 -10.70 -6.51
CA ALA A 15 -7.54 -11.08 -7.05
C ALA A 15 -6.61 -9.86 -7.18
N ALA A 16 -7.14 -8.72 -7.60
CA ALA A 16 -6.40 -7.47 -7.72
C ALA A 16 -5.98 -6.92 -6.34
N ASP A 17 -6.90 -6.90 -5.37
CA ASP A 17 -6.61 -6.46 -4.00
C ASP A 17 -5.55 -7.36 -3.33
N LEU A 18 -5.67 -8.67 -3.46
CA LEU A 18 -4.68 -9.61 -2.93
C LEU A 18 -3.30 -9.45 -3.59
N ARG A 19 -3.28 -9.18 -4.90
CA ARG A 19 -2.04 -8.92 -5.63
C ARG A 19 -1.33 -7.66 -5.11
N LEU A 20 -2.05 -6.56 -4.95
CA LEU A 20 -1.52 -5.32 -4.34
C LEU A 20 -1.12 -5.55 -2.88
N GLY A 21 -1.97 -6.21 -2.10
CA GLY A 21 -1.72 -6.56 -0.71
C GLY A 21 -0.45 -7.39 -0.52
N ALA A 22 -0.17 -8.34 -1.43
CA ALA A 22 1.05 -9.15 -1.39
C ALA A 22 2.31 -8.33 -1.65
N ILE A 23 2.28 -7.43 -2.63
CA ILE A 23 3.39 -6.50 -2.92
C ILE A 23 3.61 -5.57 -1.73
N GLY A 24 2.55 -4.96 -1.21
CA GLY A 24 2.59 -4.06 -0.06
C GLY A 24 3.12 -4.75 1.20
N TYR A 25 2.62 -5.95 1.52
CA TYR A 25 3.11 -6.77 2.63
C TYR A 25 4.61 -7.00 2.55
N ARG A 26 5.10 -7.45 1.39
CA ARG A 26 6.52 -7.74 1.16
C ARG A 26 7.39 -6.49 1.31
N LEU A 27 6.97 -5.35 0.74
CA LEU A 27 7.68 -4.08 0.86
C LEU A 27 7.67 -3.55 2.31
N ALA A 28 6.51 -3.52 2.97
CA ALA A 28 6.38 -2.98 4.31
C ALA A 28 7.18 -3.79 5.35
N THR A 29 7.13 -5.13 5.31
CA THR A 29 7.80 -5.98 6.29
C THR A 29 9.32 -6.04 6.08
N ALA A 30 9.79 -6.13 4.83
CA ALA A 30 11.22 -6.16 4.51
C ALA A 30 11.93 -4.83 4.86
N ASN A 31 11.20 -3.73 4.90
CA ASN A 31 11.72 -2.40 5.15
C ASN A 31 11.34 -1.84 6.54
N ALA A 32 10.83 -2.66 7.45
CA ALA A 32 10.44 -2.22 8.80
C ALA A 32 11.56 -1.44 9.51
N ALA A 33 12.82 -1.85 9.36
CA ALA A 33 13.97 -1.18 9.96
C ALA A 33 14.22 0.24 9.44
N LEU A 34 13.62 0.63 8.30
CA LEU A 34 13.73 1.95 7.71
C LEU A 34 12.63 2.90 8.20
N CYS A 35 11.58 2.39 8.81
CA CYS A 35 10.41 3.15 9.23
C CYS A 35 10.52 3.62 10.67
N THR A 36 10.01 4.80 10.95
CA THR A 36 9.92 5.35 12.32
C THR A 36 8.62 4.95 13.01
N ASP A 37 7.60 4.66 12.23
CA ASP A 37 6.29 4.23 12.71
C ASP A 37 6.01 2.82 12.21
N LEU A 38 5.84 1.88 13.15
CA LEU A 38 5.63 0.47 12.87
C LEU A 38 4.22 0.04 13.25
N ALA A 39 3.71 -0.93 12.53
CA ALA A 39 2.46 -1.62 12.84
C ALA A 39 2.64 -3.13 12.74
N PRO A 40 1.78 -3.92 13.41
CA PRO A 40 1.71 -5.35 13.17
C PRO A 40 1.12 -5.61 11.78
N VAL A 41 1.86 -6.34 10.94
CA VAL A 41 1.43 -6.68 9.58
C VAL A 41 1.18 -8.18 9.49
N PRO A 42 -0.07 -8.65 9.69
CA PRO A 42 -0.39 -10.07 9.68
C PRO A 42 -0.34 -10.69 8.28
N GLY A 43 -0.54 -9.91 7.22
CA GLY A 43 -0.64 -10.40 5.84
C GLY A 43 -2.05 -10.88 5.49
N MET A 44 -3.06 -10.25 6.04
CA MET A 44 -4.47 -10.41 5.65
C MET A 44 -4.93 -9.16 4.91
N VAL A 45 -5.67 -9.35 3.84
CA VAL A 45 -6.44 -8.32 3.16
C VAL A 45 -7.87 -8.41 3.68
N ILE A 46 -8.41 -7.28 4.10
CA ILE A 46 -9.76 -7.22 4.70
C ILE A 46 -10.65 -6.31 3.89
N HIS A 47 -11.93 -6.66 3.86
CA HIS A 47 -12.98 -5.82 3.31
C HIS A 47 -14.18 -5.75 4.25
N ALA A 48 -15.00 -4.73 4.08
CA ALA A 48 -16.22 -4.54 4.83
C ALA A 48 -17.43 -4.50 3.91
N ILE A 49 -18.55 -5.02 4.38
CA ILE A 49 -19.77 -5.11 3.57
C ILE A 49 -20.30 -3.75 3.12
N ASP A 50 -20.01 -2.68 3.88
CA ASP A 50 -20.41 -1.31 3.57
C ASP A 50 -19.54 -0.66 2.47
N GLN A 51 -18.50 -1.33 1.96
CA GLN A 51 -17.76 -0.92 0.77
C GLN A 51 -18.54 -1.23 -0.53
N TYR A 52 -19.48 -2.15 -0.47
CA TYR A 52 -20.32 -2.55 -1.59
C TYR A 52 -21.61 -1.74 -1.61
N ALA A 53 -22.05 -1.33 -2.81
CA ALA A 53 -23.34 -0.67 -2.97
C ALA A 53 -24.48 -1.59 -2.42
N GLU A 54 -25.53 -1.01 -1.89
CA GLU A 54 -26.62 -1.79 -1.29
C GLU A 54 -27.17 -2.89 -2.22
N SER A 55 -27.24 -2.59 -3.53
CA SER A 55 -27.66 -3.57 -4.55
C SER A 55 -26.66 -4.72 -4.77
N GLU A 56 -25.41 -4.56 -4.40
CA GLU A 56 -24.32 -5.53 -4.56
C GLU A 56 -24.10 -6.37 -3.31
N GLN A 57 -24.50 -5.87 -2.13
CA GLN A 57 -24.29 -6.55 -0.85
C GLN A 57 -24.81 -7.98 -0.79
N PRO A 58 -25.99 -8.34 -1.34
CA PRO A 58 -26.44 -9.73 -1.36
C PRO A 58 -25.47 -10.66 -2.10
N THR A 59 -24.96 -10.22 -3.26
CA THR A 59 -23.96 -10.97 -4.04
C THR A 59 -22.63 -11.05 -3.27
N ALA A 60 -22.16 -9.94 -2.73
CA ALA A 60 -20.93 -9.89 -1.93
C ALA A 60 -20.99 -10.80 -0.70
N ARG A 61 -22.14 -10.85 0.00
CA ARG A 61 -22.34 -11.77 1.13
C ARG A 61 -22.23 -13.23 0.74
N THR A 62 -22.72 -13.57 -0.44
CA THR A 62 -22.67 -14.95 -0.94
C THR A 62 -21.26 -15.32 -1.39
N VAL A 63 -20.59 -14.42 -2.14
CA VAL A 63 -19.25 -14.67 -2.71
C VAL A 63 -18.19 -14.70 -1.60
N PHE A 64 -18.26 -13.78 -0.64
CA PHE A 64 -17.22 -13.55 0.36
C PHE A 64 -17.60 -14.05 1.77
N GLY A 65 -18.71 -14.77 1.91
CA GLY A 65 -19.07 -15.42 3.16
C GLY A 65 -19.34 -14.48 4.35
N PHE A 66 -19.72 -13.21 4.12
CA PHE A 66 -19.92 -12.24 5.19
C PHE A 66 -21.00 -12.68 6.20
N ALA A 67 -20.58 -13.22 7.33
CA ALA A 67 -21.43 -13.49 8.50
C ALA A 67 -21.39 -12.33 9.52
N THR A 68 -20.42 -11.41 9.38
CA THR A 68 -20.29 -10.16 10.14
C THR A 68 -20.16 -8.98 9.17
N GLY A 69 -19.87 -7.78 9.67
CA GLY A 69 -19.64 -6.61 8.84
C GLY A 69 -18.27 -6.58 8.12
N VAL A 70 -17.31 -7.43 8.55
CA VAL A 70 -15.95 -7.50 8.01
C VAL A 70 -15.57 -8.95 7.75
N ALA A 71 -14.92 -9.20 6.62
CA ALA A 71 -14.38 -10.50 6.28
C ALA A 71 -12.92 -10.39 5.79
N VAL A 72 -12.23 -11.51 5.78
CA VAL A 72 -10.93 -11.66 5.13
C VAL A 72 -11.17 -11.82 3.65
N GLU A 73 -10.77 -10.85 2.87
CA GLU A 73 -10.84 -10.89 1.41
C GLU A 73 -9.82 -11.86 0.84
N GLY A 74 -8.62 -11.86 1.41
CA GLY A 74 -7.55 -12.76 1.04
C GLY A 74 -6.44 -12.81 2.08
N VAL A 75 -5.59 -13.80 1.96
CA VAL A 75 -4.42 -13.99 2.82
C VAL A 75 -3.17 -14.06 1.95
N VAL A 76 -2.18 -13.25 2.29
CA VAL A 76 -0.91 -13.23 1.54
C VAL A 76 -0.17 -14.56 1.77
N PRO A 77 0.16 -15.32 0.71
CA PRO A 77 0.85 -16.59 0.85
C PRO A 77 2.19 -16.44 1.59
N GLY A 78 2.46 -17.37 2.53
CA GLY A 78 3.65 -17.35 3.38
C GLY A 78 3.67 -16.25 4.45
N SER A 79 2.61 -15.48 4.62
CA SER A 79 2.47 -14.50 5.70
C SER A 79 2.22 -15.16 7.07
N ALA A 80 2.24 -14.36 8.13
CA ALA A 80 1.89 -14.85 9.47
C ALA A 80 0.44 -15.33 9.55
N ALA A 81 -0.49 -14.66 8.88
CA ALA A 81 -1.89 -15.05 8.81
C ALA A 81 -2.08 -16.38 8.07
N ASP A 82 -1.33 -16.59 6.97
CA ASP A 82 -1.36 -17.85 6.21
C ASP A 82 -0.86 -19.02 7.06
N ARG A 83 0.32 -18.87 7.69
CA ARG A 83 0.88 -19.88 8.59
C ARG A 83 0.00 -20.19 9.80
N ALA A 84 -0.77 -19.22 10.28
CA ALA A 84 -1.73 -19.40 11.36
C ALA A 84 -3.04 -20.08 10.93
N GLY A 85 -3.26 -20.28 9.62
CA GLY A 85 -4.45 -20.93 9.07
C GLY A 85 -5.67 -20.01 8.94
N LEU A 86 -5.47 -18.68 8.91
CA LEU A 86 -6.49 -17.74 8.46
C LEU A 86 -6.77 -18.00 6.99
N LYS A 87 -8.03 -17.84 6.56
CA LYS A 87 -8.45 -18.11 5.17
C LYS A 87 -9.28 -16.96 4.63
N ALA A 88 -9.31 -16.85 3.29
CA ALA A 88 -10.32 -16.05 2.63
C ALA A 88 -11.72 -16.47 3.10
N ASP A 89 -12.65 -15.55 3.13
CA ASP A 89 -14.04 -15.69 3.54
C ASP A 89 -14.24 -15.95 5.06
N ASP A 90 -13.18 -15.90 5.87
CA ASP A 90 -13.33 -15.85 7.31
C ASP A 90 -13.97 -14.53 7.72
N SER A 91 -15.18 -14.57 8.29
CA SER A 91 -15.81 -13.37 8.86
C SER A 91 -15.21 -13.04 10.21
N ILE A 92 -14.64 -11.84 10.36
CA ILE A 92 -13.96 -11.44 11.59
C ILE A 92 -15.00 -11.01 12.62
N VAL A 93 -14.92 -11.59 13.82
CA VAL A 93 -15.79 -11.30 14.97
C VAL A 93 -15.11 -10.32 15.93
N SER A 94 -13.84 -10.58 16.27
CA SER A 94 -13.08 -9.74 17.19
C SER A 94 -11.58 -9.88 16.98
N ILE A 95 -10.84 -8.87 17.44
CA ILE A 95 -9.37 -8.91 17.55
C ILE A 95 -8.97 -8.56 18.98
N ASN A 96 -8.20 -9.43 19.63
CA ASN A 96 -7.76 -9.30 21.02
C ASN A 96 -8.94 -8.94 21.96
N GLY A 97 -10.07 -9.62 21.79
CA GLY A 97 -11.28 -9.41 22.56
C GLY A 97 -12.08 -8.14 22.25
N LYS A 98 -11.61 -7.30 21.33
CA LYS A 98 -12.33 -6.11 20.88
C LYS A 98 -13.21 -6.48 19.67
N ALA A 99 -14.50 -6.24 19.79
CA ALA A 99 -15.44 -6.42 18.69
C ALA A 99 -15.11 -5.49 17.51
N ILE A 100 -15.50 -5.93 16.31
CA ILE A 100 -15.29 -5.12 15.11
C ILE A 100 -16.15 -3.85 15.21
N PRO A 101 -15.55 -2.67 15.01
CA PRO A 101 -16.31 -1.43 15.00
C PRO A 101 -17.34 -1.44 13.88
N VAL A 102 -18.58 -1.19 14.23
CA VAL A 102 -19.63 -0.93 13.24
C VAL A 102 -19.71 0.57 13.05
N ALA A 103 -19.23 1.04 11.90
CA ALA A 103 -19.34 2.46 11.58
C ALA A 103 -20.78 2.79 11.16
N SER A 104 -21.40 3.73 11.84
CA SER A 104 -22.72 4.25 11.45
C SER A 104 -22.54 5.48 10.54
N GLY A 105 -23.13 5.43 9.34
CA GLY A 105 -23.35 6.57 8.45
C GLY A 105 -22.29 6.85 7.38
N GLY A 106 -22.71 6.82 6.17
CA GLY A 106 -22.43 7.69 5.03
C GLY A 106 -21.08 7.64 4.29
N ALA A 107 -20.08 6.87 4.67
CA ALA A 107 -18.86 6.70 3.88
C ALA A 107 -18.52 5.21 3.73
N HIS A 108 -18.36 4.78 2.49
CA HIS A 108 -18.22 3.38 2.08
C HIS A 108 -16.95 2.64 2.60
N VAL A 109 -16.04 3.29 3.32
CA VAL A 109 -14.79 2.66 3.79
C VAL A 109 -14.59 2.74 5.30
N ARG A 110 -15.54 3.29 6.05
CA ARG A 110 -15.38 3.56 7.50
C ARG A 110 -15.18 2.31 8.34
N THR A 111 -15.92 1.24 8.09
CA THR A 111 -15.80 -0.01 8.84
C THR A 111 -14.45 -0.67 8.58
N ARG A 112 -14.00 -0.70 7.32
CA ARG A 112 -12.67 -1.20 6.95
C ARG A 112 -11.57 -0.38 7.62
N ASP A 113 -11.64 0.95 7.58
CA ASP A 113 -10.63 1.84 8.16
C ASP A 113 -10.58 1.73 9.69
N ALA A 114 -11.75 1.61 10.34
CA ALA A 114 -11.83 1.37 11.77
C ALA A 114 -11.23 0.00 12.15
N MET A 115 -11.43 -1.02 11.33
CA MET A 115 -10.80 -2.33 11.49
C MET A 115 -9.29 -2.26 11.30
N ALA A 116 -8.80 -1.58 10.27
CA ALA A 116 -7.38 -1.38 10.05
C ALA A 116 -6.73 -0.64 11.24
N ALA A 117 -7.38 0.42 11.75
CA ALA A 117 -6.93 1.14 12.93
C ALA A 117 -6.91 0.26 14.20
N LEU A 118 -7.87 -0.67 14.32
CA LEU A 118 -7.88 -1.64 15.42
C LEU A 118 -6.68 -2.58 15.36
N VAL A 119 -6.29 -3.04 14.18
CA VAL A 119 -5.09 -3.86 13.96
C VAL A 119 -3.83 -3.03 14.25
N ASP A 120 -3.73 -1.84 13.68
CA ASP A 120 -2.59 -0.93 13.84
C ASP A 120 -2.30 -0.56 15.30
N ALA A 121 -3.34 -0.50 16.12
CA ALA A 121 -3.23 -0.21 17.55
C ALA A 121 -2.73 -1.39 18.38
N GLN A 122 -2.54 -2.57 17.79
CA GLN A 122 -2.05 -3.74 18.53
C GLN A 122 -0.52 -3.70 18.66
N PRO A 123 0.04 -4.31 19.72
CA PRO A 123 1.48 -4.45 19.87
C PRO A 123 2.10 -5.25 18.71
N ILE A 124 3.27 -4.82 18.24
CA ILE A 124 4.00 -5.48 17.14
C ILE A 124 4.74 -6.76 17.58
N ASP A 125 4.92 -6.93 18.88
CA ASP A 125 5.70 -8.00 19.53
C ASP A 125 4.83 -9.10 20.16
N ARG A 126 3.50 -9.04 19.96
CA ARG A 126 2.55 -9.99 20.55
C ARG A 126 1.63 -10.57 19.47
N PRO A 127 1.23 -11.85 19.63
CA PRO A 127 0.25 -12.44 18.74
C PRO A 127 -1.09 -11.70 18.78
N LEU A 128 -1.74 -11.59 17.61
CA LEU A 128 -3.13 -11.17 17.49
C LEU A 128 -4.03 -12.38 17.71
N SER A 129 -4.94 -12.29 18.66
CA SER A 129 -6.02 -13.26 18.84
C SER A 129 -7.21 -12.85 17.98
N VAL A 130 -7.36 -13.47 16.81
CA VAL A 130 -8.44 -13.16 15.85
C VAL A 130 -9.54 -14.22 15.99
N VAL A 131 -10.73 -13.80 16.39
CA VAL A 131 -11.91 -14.67 16.39
C VAL A 131 -12.60 -14.51 15.05
N VAL A 132 -12.77 -15.60 14.33
CA VAL A 132 -13.45 -15.64 13.04
C VAL A 132 -14.62 -16.60 13.06
N ARG A 133 -15.60 -16.35 12.21
CA ARG A 133 -16.69 -17.28 11.91
C ARG A 133 -16.42 -17.94 10.56
N ARG A 134 -16.33 -19.27 10.56
CA ARG A 134 -16.08 -20.11 9.38
C ARG A 134 -17.01 -21.31 9.40
N ALA A 135 -17.76 -21.54 8.31
CA ALA A 135 -18.70 -22.66 8.20
C ALA A 135 -19.68 -22.77 9.38
N GLY A 136 -20.22 -21.63 9.86
CA GLY A 136 -21.19 -21.54 10.95
C GLY A 136 -20.61 -21.67 12.36
N GLY A 137 -19.33 -22.00 12.53
CA GLY A 137 -18.65 -22.08 13.83
C GLY A 137 -17.64 -20.97 14.06
N GLU A 138 -17.41 -20.61 15.33
CA GLU A 138 -16.36 -19.66 15.70
C GLU A 138 -15.03 -20.38 15.95
N ARG A 139 -13.95 -19.73 15.55
CA ARG A 139 -12.58 -20.19 15.74
C ARG A 139 -11.70 -19.05 16.21
N THR A 140 -10.82 -19.31 17.15
CA THR A 140 -9.78 -18.36 17.54
C THR A 140 -8.48 -18.73 16.84
N ILE A 141 -7.90 -17.79 16.14
CA ILE A 141 -6.64 -17.93 15.39
C ILE A 141 -5.62 -16.98 16.01
N ALA A 142 -4.50 -17.52 16.50
CA ALA A 142 -3.38 -16.74 17.02
C ALA A 142 -2.40 -16.46 15.89
N ILE A 143 -2.26 -15.20 15.51
CA ILE A 143 -1.38 -14.75 14.44
C ILE A 143 -0.21 -13.98 15.06
N ALA A 144 1.03 -14.45 14.87
CA ALA A 144 2.24 -13.72 15.25
C ALA A 144 2.65 -12.79 14.09
N PRO A 145 2.21 -11.50 14.08
CA PRO A 145 2.42 -10.64 12.94
C PRO A 145 3.89 -10.27 12.76
N SER A 146 4.29 -9.98 11.52
CA SER A 146 5.57 -9.35 11.26
C SER A 146 5.47 -7.85 11.57
N PRO A 147 6.48 -7.22 12.18
CA PRO A 147 6.54 -5.76 12.19
C PRO A 147 6.71 -5.25 10.75
N GLY A 148 6.05 -4.17 10.43
CA GLY A 148 6.19 -3.51 9.13
C GLY A 148 5.98 -2.01 9.22
N CYS A 149 6.33 -1.30 8.15
CA CYS A 149 6.03 0.12 8.05
C CYS A 149 4.52 0.34 8.16
N ARG A 150 4.10 1.25 9.04
CA ARG A 150 2.68 1.58 9.20
C ARG A 150 2.16 2.26 7.93
N THR A 151 1.66 1.47 7.02
CA THR A 151 1.08 1.94 5.76
C THR A 151 -0.01 0.95 5.32
N LEU A 152 -1.15 1.48 4.94
CA LEU A 152 -2.22 0.74 4.30
C LEU A 152 -2.03 0.75 2.79
N PHE A 153 -2.36 -0.35 2.12
CA PHE A 153 -2.35 -0.44 0.67
C PHE A 153 -3.78 -0.64 0.18
N GLU A 154 -4.20 0.21 -0.74
CA GLU A 154 -5.59 0.25 -1.22
C GLU A 154 -5.64 0.27 -2.73
N LEU A 155 -6.47 -0.60 -3.29
CA LEU A 155 -6.83 -0.56 -4.68
C LEU A 155 -7.99 0.44 -4.89
N ARG A 156 -7.82 1.34 -5.84
CA ARG A 156 -8.89 2.21 -6.30
C ARG A 156 -9.32 1.81 -7.71
N VAL A 157 -10.56 1.39 -7.85
CA VAL A 157 -11.12 1.07 -9.17
C VAL A 157 -11.15 2.33 -10.04
N GLY A 158 -10.54 2.27 -11.22
CA GLY A 158 -10.47 3.40 -12.13
C GLY A 158 -9.66 3.10 -13.38
N THR A 159 -9.91 3.88 -14.44
CA THR A 159 -9.26 3.70 -15.75
C THR A 159 -8.00 4.55 -15.95
N ALA A 160 -7.80 5.57 -15.10
CA ALA A 160 -6.60 6.40 -15.13
C ALA A 160 -5.47 5.71 -14.37
N LEU A 161 -4.24 5.84 -14.86
CA LEU A 161 -3.03 5.45 -14.12
C LEU A 161 -2.78 6.47 -13.01
N ASP A 162 -3.21 6.14 -11.80
CA ASP A 162 -3.17 7.00 -10.63
C ASP A 162 -2.59 6.26 -9.44
N ALA A 163 -1.59 6.85 -8.78
CA ALA A 163 -0.97 6.34 -7.57
C ALA A 163 -0.69 7.51 -6.63
N VAL A 164 -0.97 7.36 -5.34
CA VAL A 164 -0.78 8.42 -4.36
C VAL A 164 -0.39 7.85 -3.00
N ALA A 165 0.37 8.65 -2.25
CA ALA A 165 0.65 8.43 -0.84
C ALA A 165 0.26 9.66 -0.02
N ASP A 166 -0.43 9.45 1.12
CA ASP A 166 -0.92 10.53 1.99
C ASP A 166 -0.23 10.60 3.36
N GLY A 167 0.81 9.79 3.56
CA GLY A 167 1.54 9.63 4.82
C GLY A 167 1.18 8.34 5.58
N ARG A 168 0.02 7.73 5.30
CA ARG A 168 -0.44 6.47 5.92
C ARG A 168 -1.00 5.46 4.93
N LEU A 169 -1.48 5.92 3.81
CA LEU A 169 -2.09 5.13 2.75
C LEU A 169 -1.22 5.20 1.51
N VAL A 170 -1.05 4.09 0.82
CA VAL A 170 -0.62 4.00 -0.58
C VAL A 170 -1.82 3.48 -1.38
N GLN A 171 -2.33 4.31 -2.27
CA GLN A 171 -3.47 3.98 -3.12
C GLN A 171 -3.01 3.84 -4.57
N ILE A 172 -3.36 2.72 -5.20
CA ILE A 172 -3.00 2.38 -6.58
C ILE A 172 -4.28 2.13 -7.38
N SER A 173 -4.42 2.71 -8.57
CA SER A 173 -5.58 2.43 -9.42
C SER A 173 -5.51 1.04 -10.05
N SER A 174 -6.67 0.43 -10.29
CA SER A 174 -6.77 -0.86 -10.98
C SER A 174 -6.13 -0.86 -12.36
N ALA A 175 -6.10 0.30 -13.03
CA ALA A 175 -5.44 0.46 -14.33
C ALA A 175 -3.94 0.13 -14.31
N PHE A 176 -3.25 0.30 -13.17
CA PHE A 176 -1.86 -0.16 -13.00
C PHE A 176 -1.77 -1.69 -12.97
N LEU A 177 -2.69 -2.34 -12.26
CA LEU A 177 -2.70 -3.80 -12.13
C LEU A 177 -3.04 -4.48 -13.46
N ASP A 178 -3.93 -3.86 -14.25
CA ASP A 178 -4.30 -4.36 -15.58
C ASP A 178 -3.15 -4.24 -16.59
N ARG A 179 -2.29 -3.24 -16.43
CA ARG A 179 -1.27 -2.89 -17.43
C ARG A 179 0.11 -3.43 -17.13
N PHE A 180 0.46 -3.62 -15.86
CA PHE A 180 1.82 -3.91 -15.44
C PHE A 180 1.94 -5.24 -14.69
N ALA A 181 3.04 -5.95 -14.92
CA ALA A 181 3.41 -7.14 -14.14
C ALA A 181 3.89 -6.76 -12.73
N ASP A 182 3.92 -7.73 -11.79
CA ASP A 182 4.28 -7.51 -10.39
C ASP A 182 5.61 -6.77 -10.18
N PRO A 183 6.71 -7.08 -10.90
CA PRO A 183 7.96 -6.33 -10.73
C PRO A 183 7.82 -4.84 -11.05
N GLN A 184 7.05 -4.51 -12.09
CA GLN A 184 6.79 -3.13 -12.51
C GLN A 184 5.84 -2.41 -11.55
N LEU A 185 4.80 -3.12 -11.10
CA LEU A 185 3.88 -2.61 -10.09
C LEU A 185 4.61 -2.35 -8.76
N ALA A 186 5.53 -3.23 -8.36
CA ALA A 186 6.35 -3.04 -7.17
C ALA A 186 7.21 -1.76 -7.23
N VAL A 187 7.67 -1.34 -8.43
CA VAL A 187 8.37 -0.05 -8.61
C VAL A 187 7.48 1.11 -8.20
N VAL A 188 6.24 1.12 -8.67
CA VAL A 188 5.27 2.19 -8.35
C VAL A 188 4.91 2.17 -6.86
N VAL A 189 4.62 0.99 -6.30
CA VAL A 189 4.26 0.84 -4.88
C VAL A 189 5.43 1.24 -3.97
N ALA A 190 6.67 0.89 -4.34
CA ALA A 190 7.87 1.28 -3.58
C ALA A 190 8.13 2.79 -3.62
N HIS A 191 7.87 3.45 -4.77
CA HIS A 191 7.92 4.89 -4.89
C HIS A 191 6.92 5.58 -3.96
N GLU A 192 5.65 5.16 -3.98
CA GLU A 192 4.61 5.71 -3.11
C GLU A 192 4.91 5.43 -1.62
N LEU A 193 5.35 4.22 -1.27
CA LEU A 193 5.75 3.89 0.10
C LEU A 193 6.92 4.78 0.57
N SER A 194 7.83 5.17 -0.34
CA SER A 194 8.94 6.06 -0.01
C SER A 194 8.45 7.44 0.44
N HIS A 195 7.37 7.97 -0.15
CA HIS A 195 6.76 9.22 0.31
C HIS A 195 6.31 9.13 1.77
N ASN A 196 5.71 8.01 2.18
CA ASN A 196 5.28 7.79 3.57
C ASN A 196 6.49 7.66 4.51
N ILE A 197 7.50 6.87 4.16
CA ILE A 197 8.70 6.66 4.97
C ILE A 197 9.49 7.97 5.16
N LEU A 198 9.58 8.79 4.10
CA LEU A 198 10.27 10.09 4.11
C LEU A 198 9.40 11.23 4.66
N ARG A 199 8.14 10.94 5.06
CA ARG A 199 7.19 11.88 5.65
C ARG A 199 6.95 13.09 4.74
N HIS A 200 6.92 12.88 3.40
CA HIS A 200 6.81 13.96 2.44
C HIS A 200 5.51 14.75 2.63
N HIS A 201 4.41 14.08 2.96
CA HIS A 201 3.12 14.73 3.23
C HIS A 201 3.25 15.77 4.35
N ASP A 202 3.73 15.38 5.53
CA ASP A 202 3.88 16.25 6.70
C ASP A 202 4.89 17.37 6.46
N ARG A 203 6.01 17.04 5.78
CA ARG A 203 7.07 18.00 5.48
C ARG A 203 6.63 19.07 4.49
N LEU A 204 5.80 18.71 3.48
CA LEU A 204 5.21 19.67 2.54
C LEU A 204 4.23 20.60 3.27
N ASP A 205 3.41 20.08 4.18
CA ASP A 205 2.50 20.88 5.00
C ASP A 205 3.27 21.83 5.94
N ALA A 206 4.28 21.34 6.62
CA ALA A 206 5.14 22.16 7.49
C ALA A 206 5.85 23.28 6.69
N ALA A 207 6.27 23.00 5.46
CA ALA A 207 6.88 23.97 4.57
C ALA A 207 5.87 24.91 3.88
N LYS A 208 4.55 24.73 4.12
CA LYS A 208 3.43 25.48 3.50
C LYS A 208 3.50 25.43 1.96
N VAL A 209 3.90 24.28 1.41
CA VAL A 209 3.99 24.08 -0.04
C VAL A 209 2.61 23.80 -0.60
N SER A 210 2.20 24.57 -1.61
CA SER A 210 0.90 24.40 -2.27
C SER A 210 0.84 23.07 -3.01
N ARG A 211 -0.27 22.33 -2.81
CA ARG A 211 -0.64 21.13 -3.57
C ARG A 211 -1.67 21.41 -4.68
N GLY A 212 -2.13 22.66 -4.78
CA GLY A 212 -3.09 23.12 -5.79
C GLY A 212 -2.42 23.65 -7.06
N LEU A 213 -3.09 24.60 -7.73
CA LEU A 213 -2.66 25.19 -9.01
C LEU A 213 -1.25 25.78 -9.00
N LEU A 214 -0.75 26.23 -7.85
CA LEU A 214 0.58 26.83 -7.71
C LEU A 214 1.68 25.80 -7.41
N ARG A 215 1.38 24.52 -7.34
CA ARG A 215 2.34 23.46 -6.99
C ARG A 215 3.53 23.37 -7.95
N GLU A 216 3.34 23.77 -9.21
CA GLU A 216 4.35 23.66 -10.27
C GLU A 216 5.23 24.90 -10.41
N LEU A 217 4.95 25.98 -9.67
CA LEU A 217 5.61 27.26 -9.85
C LEU A 217 6.71 27.54 -8.79
N GLY A 218 7.82 28.10 -9.25
CA GLY A 218 8.88 28.65 -8.40
C GLY A 218 9.39 27.67 -7.34
N ARG A 219 9.37 28.12 -6.07
CA ARG A 219 9.80 27.33 -4.90
C ARG A 219 8.98 26.04 -4.74
N ASN A 220 7.66 26.10 -4.94
CA ASN A 220 6.80 24.92 -4.80
C ASN A 220 7.19 23.80 -5.77
N GLY A 221 7.36 24.14 -7.06
CA GLY A 221 7.75 23.14 -8.06
C GLY A 221 9.16 22.55 -7.83
N ARG A 222 10.09 23.35 -7.25
CA ARG A 222 11.40 22.82 -6.87
C ARG A 222 11.31 21.84 -5.73
N ILE A 223 10.54 22.15 -4.70
CA ILE A 223 10.37 21.28 -3.52
C ILE A 223 9.65 19.98 -3.90
N HIS A 224 8.60 20.05 -4.72
CA HIS A 224 7.95 18.84 -5.22
C HIS A 224 8.93 17.94 -5.99
N ARG A 225 9.73 18.50 -6.91
CA ARG A 225 10.73 17.70 -7.62
C ARG A 225 11.75 17.05 -6.67
N LEU A 226 12.18 17.77 -5.63
CA LEU A 226 13.08 17.20 -4.61
C LEU A 226 12.44 15.98 -3.92
N THR A 227 11.17 16.09 -3.51
CA THR A 227 10.47 14.97 -2.87
C THR A 227 10.27 13.78 -3.81
N GLU A 228 10.08 14.02 -5.11
CA GLU A 228 10.00 12.96 -6.11
C GLU A 228 11.35 12.26 -6.33
N ASP A 229 12.43 13.05 -6.45
CA ASP A 229 13.78 12.50 -6.60
C ASP A 229 14.20 11.70 -5.36
N ASP A 230 13.84 12.16 -4.15
CA ASP A 230 14.09 11.42 -2.90
C ASP A 230 13.26 10.11 -2.85
N ALA A 231 12.02 10.12 -3.34
CA ALA A 231 11.16 8.93 -3.40
C ALA A 231 11.72 7.89 -4.41
N ASP A 232 12.22 8.31 -5.55
CA ASP A 232 12.88 7.43 -6.52
C ASP A 232 14.16 6.79 -5.94
N ARG A 233 14.98 7.57 -5.24
CA ARG A 233 16.21 7.06 -4.58
C ARG A 233 15.89 6.05 -3.50
N LEU A 234 14.92 6.34 -2.62
CA LEU A 234 14.54 5.39 -1.57
C LEU A 234 13.88 4.15 -2.16
N GLY A 235 12.96 4.33 -3.12
CA GLY A 235 12.16 3.27 -3.71
C GLY A 235 12.98 2.11 -4.27
N VAL A 236 14.12 2.40 -4.91
CA VAL A 236 15.00 1.37 -5.44
C VAL A 236 15.65 0.50 -4.35
N HIS A 237 15.94 1.08 -3.18
CA HIS A 237 16.44 0.34 -2.04
C HIS A 237 15.34 -0.47 -1.35
N LEU A 238 14.09 0.05 -1.32
CA LEU A 238 12.94 -0.71 -0.82
C LEU A 238 12.70 -1.97 -1.65
N LEU A 239 12.83 -1.87 -2.98
CA LEU A 239 12.74 -3.03 -3.88
C LEU A 239 13.82 -4.06 -3.55
N ARG A 240 15.09 -3.64 -3.48
CA ARG A 240 16.22 -4.53 -3.17
C ARG A 240 16.04 -5.22 -1.82
N ASN A 241 15.71 -4.47 -0.78
CA ASN A 241 15.49 -5.01 0.57
C ASN A 241 14.37 -6.05 0.60
N ALA A 242 13.34 -5.86 -0.22
CA ALA A 242 12.22 -6.78 -0.39
C ALA A 242 12.52 -7.93 -1.37
N GLY A 243 13.76 -8.06 -1.88
CA GLY A 243 14.17 -9.13 -2.79
C GLY A 243 13.58 -9.01 -4.20
N TRP A 244 13.17 -7.80 -4.62
CA TRP A 244 12.92 -7.49 -6.02
C TRP A 244 14.24 -7.10 -6.71
N ASP A 245 14.31 -7.30 -8.04
CA ASP A 245 15.42 -6.76 -8.82
C ASP A 245 15.33 -5.22 -8.88
N PRO A 246 16.25 -4.46 -8.23
CA PRO A 246 16.16 -3.00 -8.23
C PRO A 246 16.39 -2.38 -9.61
N GLN A 247 17.03 -3.11 -10.55
CA GLN A 247 17.19 -2.66 -11.93
C GLN A 247 15.87 -2.58 -12.69
N GLU A 248 14.79 -3.22 -12.17
CA GLU A 248 13.46 -3.07 -12.76
C GLU A 248 12.98 -1.62 -12.76
N ALA A 249 13.35 -0.83 -11.75
CA ALA A 249 13.01 0.59 -11.71
C ALA A 249 13.65 1.37 -12.88
N VAL A 250 14.90 1.06 -13.22
CA VAL A 250 15.57 1.66 -14.39
C VAL A 250 14.89 1.22 -15.69
N ARG A 251 14.59 -0.08 -15.82
CA ARG A 251 13.89 -0.62 -17.00
C ARG A 251 12.50 -0.03 -17.16
N PHE A 252 11.78 0.08 -16.05
CA PHE A 252 10.43 0.66 -16.02
C PHE A 252 10.44 2.09 -16.57
N TRP A 253 11.30 2.98 -16.07
CA TRP A 253 11.36 4.37 -16.52
C TRP A 253 11.96 4.55 -17.91
N ARG A 254 12.80 3.64 -18.39
CA ARG A 254 13.29 3.64 -19.80
C ARG A 254 12.29 3.05 -20.79
N GLY A 255 11.29 2.34 -20.31
CA GLY A 255 10.34 1.59 -21.14
C GLY A 255 8.87 1.95 -20.87
N PRO A 256 8.11 1.06 -20.21
CA PRO A 256 6.67 1.24 -20.06
C PRO A 256 6.30 2.48 -19.23
N GLY A 257 7.07 2.83 -18.21
CA GLY A 257 6.86 4.02 -17.38
C GLY A 257 6.99 5.34 -18.16
N ALA A 258 7.86 5.38 -19.17
CA ALA A 258 8.00 6.54 -20.05
C ALA A 258 6.75 6.82 -20.89
N ARG A 259 5.88 5.82 -21.06
CA ARG A 259 4.61 5.94 -21.82
C ARG A 259 3.41 6.31 -20.95
N ILE A 260 3.61 6.46 -19.65
CA ILE A 260 2.56 6.95 -18.73
C ILE A 260 2.37 8.46 -18.87
N ASP A 261 2.83 9.04 -19.98
CA ASP A 261 2.68 10.45 -20.33
C ASP A 261 1.20 10.81 -20.45
N GLY A 262 0.68 11.61 -19.50
CA GLY A 262 -0.69 12.11 -19.49
C GLY A 262 -1.47 11.91 -18.19
N GLY A 263 -0.97 11.08 -17.24
CA GLY A 263 -1.53 10.91 -15.90
C GLY A 263 -0.86 11.80 -14.85
N ILE A 264 -0.92 11.40 -13.58
CA ILE A 264 -0.31 12.11 -12.43
C ILE A 264 1.20 12.32 -12.63
N PHE A 265 1.85 11.42 -13.34
CA PHE A 265 3.28 11.50 -13.65
C PHE A 265 3.62 12.56 -14.72
N HIS A 266 2.61 13.27 -15.28
CA HIS A 266 2.82 14.32 -16.30
C HIS A 266 2.83 15.74 -15.72
N SER A 267 2.80 15.89 -14.40
CA SER A 267 2.92 17.22 -13.80
C SER A 267 4.37 17.71 -13.90
N ARG A 268 4.57 19.02 -14.04
CA ARG A 268 5.89 19.66 -14.00
C ARG A 268 6.63 19.47 -12.66
N THR A 269 6.02 18.77 -11.72
CA THR A 269 6.60 18.41 -10.44
C THR A 269 7.44 17.15 -10.54
N HIS A 270 7.23 16.28 -11.53
CA HIS A 270 8.04 15.09 -11.76
C HIS A 270 9.15 15.38 -12.78
N SER A 271 10.32 14.78 -12.55
CA SER A 271 11.38 14.71 -13.54
C SER A 271 10.94 13.85 -14.73
N SER A 272 11.49 14.10 -15.93
CA SER A 272 11.21 13.24 -17.10
C SER A 272 11.61 11.79 -16.80
N ALA A 273 10.96 10.83 -17.45
CA ALA A 273 11.26 9.40 -17.28
C ALA A 273 12.75 9.07 -17.51
N SER A 274 13.41 9.72 -18.47
CA SER A 274 14.85 9.56 -18.69
C SER A 274 15.66 10.02 -17.49
N LYS A 275 15.35 11.20 -16.93
CA LYS A 275 16.05 11.72 -15.74
C LYS A 275 15.82 10.86 -14.52
N ARG A 276 14.61 10.34 -14.32
CA ARG A 276 14.30 9.38 -13.25
C ARG A 276 15.15 8.11 -13.41
N ALA A 277 15.21 7.54 -14.62
CA ALA A 277 16.02 6.36 -14.90
C ALA A 277 17.53 6.61 -14.66
N GLU A 278 18.04 7.78 -15.02
CA GLU A 278 19.44 8.19 -14.78
C GLU A 278 19.73 8.34 -13.28
N LEU A 279 18.83 9.02 -12.54
CA LEU A 279 18.91 9.19 -11.09
C LEU A 279 18.96 7.85 -10.36
N ILE A 280 18.03 6.95 -10.69
CA ILE A 280 17.95 5.61 -10.10
C ILE A 280 19.18 4.78 -10.45
N ALA A 281 19.65 4.84 -11.71
CA ALA A 281 20.87 4.13 -12.12
C ALA A 281 22.11 4.62 -11.37
N ALA A 282 22.23 5.94 -11.15
CA ALA A 282 23.32 6.53 -10.37
C ALA A 282 23.25 6.11 -8.90
N GLU A 283 22.06 6.08 -8.30
CA GLU A 283 21.84 5.61 -6.92
C GLU A 283 22.25 4.14 -6.74
N LEU A 284 21.91 3.28 -7.71
CA LEU A 284 22.31 1.88 -7.71
C LEU A 284 23.82 1.70 -7.91
N ALA A 285 24.46 2.52 -8.75
CA ALA A 285 25.90 2.48 -8.97
C ALA A 285 26.70 2.92 -7.73
N ALA A 286 26.11 3.77 -6.89
CA ALA A 286 26.70 4.21 -5.63
C ALA A 286 26.51 3.22 -4.47
N LEU A 287 25.71 2.17 -4.65
CA LEU A 287 25.45 1.16 -3.62
C LEU A 287 26.73 0.35 -3.36
N PRO A 288 27.22 0.26 -2.11
CA PRO A 288 28.37 -0.57 -1.78
C PRO A 288 28.14 -2.05 -2.13
N GLU A 289 29.14 -2.74 -2.66
CA GLU A 289 29.04 -4.18 -2.97
C GLU A 289 28.67 -5.02 -1.74
N SER A 290 29.17 -4.63 -0.55
CA SER A 290 28.89 -5.28 0.73
C SER A 290 27.67 -4.72 1.47
N ALA A 291 26.81 -3.94 0.77
CA ALA A 291 25.63 -3.34 1.42
C ALA A 291 24.71 -4.41 2.04
N PRO A 292 24.37 -4.30 3.34
CA PRO A 292 23.54 -5.29 4.02
C PRO A 292 22.10 -5.31 3.47
N ILE A 293 21.33 -6.30 3.89
CA ILE A 293 19.87 -6.32 3.70
C ILE A 293 19.23 -6.39 5.09
N PRO A 294 18.38 -5.43 5.49
CA PRO A 294 18.04 -4.23 4.73
C PRO A 294 19.16 -3.17 4.69
N TYR A 295 19.33 -2.53 3.55
CA TYR A 295 20.20 -1.37 3.42
C TYR A 295 19.47 -0.09 3.84
N ARG A 296 20.16 0.79 4.54
CA ARG A 296 19.67 2.10 5.00
C ARG A 296 20.36 3.20 4.20
N PRO A 297 19.74 3.69 3.11
CA PRO A 297 20.39 4.67 2.24
C PRO A 297 20.47 6.06 2.90
N PRO A 298 21.46 6.90 2.49
CA PRO A 298 21.61 8.25 3.05
C PRO A 298 20.38 9.15 2.92
N VAL A 299 19.55 8.95 1.89
CA VAL A 299 18.30 9.71 1.67
C VAL A 299 17.34 9.62 2.88
N LEU A 300 17.40 8.57 3.70
CA LEU A 300 16.62 8.47 4.93
C LEU A 300 16.90 9.59 5.92
N MET A 301 18.09 10.20 5.89
CA MET A 301 18.44 11.29 6.78
C MET A 301 17.71 12.59 6.44
N THR A 302 17.10 12.68 5.27
CA THR A 302 16.34 13.87 4.85
C THR A 302 14.98 13.96 5.52
N ARG A 303 14.39 12.83 5.97
CA ARG A 303 13.00 12.77 6.45
C ARG A 303 12.69 13.67 7.66
N ASP A 304 13.71 13.97 8.47
CA ASP A 304 13.57 14.81 9.66
C ASP A 304 14.08 16.24 9.41
N GLN A 305 14.49 16.56 8.19
CA GLN A 305 14.94 17.88 7.78
C GLN A 305 13.82 18.70 7.15
N PRO A 306 13.78 20.02 7.35
CA PRO A 306 12.81 20.87 6.69
C PRO A 306 13.04 20.93 5.19
N LEU A 307 11.97 21.02 4.40
CA LEU A 307 12.04 21.26 2.94
C LEU A 307 12.33 22.74 2.67
N GLN A 308 13.42 23.03 1.98
CA GLN A 308 13.91 24.38 1.67
C GLN A 308 13.90 24.68 0.17
#